data_a674c1b94824e01db053498ce5347d09
#
_entry.id   a674c1b94824e01db053498ce5347d09
#
_cell.length_a   1.000
_cell.length_b   1.000
_cell.length_c   1.000
_cell.angle_alpha   90.00
_cell.angle_beta   90.00
_cell.angle_gamma   90.00
#
_symmetry.space_group_name_H-M   'P 1'
#
loop_
_entity.id
_entity.type
_entity.pdbx_description
1 polymer ?
#
loop_
_entity_poly.entity_id
_entity_poly.type
_entity_poly.pdbx_seq_one_letter_code
_entity_poly.pdbx_strand_id
1 'polypeptide(L)' 'MVYSRKNISNEGDRVVLEKAEAREIFRSWQTTRDNDFVRARLERCERIYGSGARDRVRTYMSRMKEGQIE' A
#
# COMPACT_ATOMS: atom_id res chain seq x y z
N MET A 1 -10.97 -1.61 -25.00
CA MET A 1 -10.27 -1.74 -24.72
C MET A 1 -9.89 -2.63 -23.81
N VAL A 2 -9.24 -3.32 -23.86
CA VAL A 2 -9.06 -4.18 -23.07
C VAL A 2 -7.83 -4.29 -22.49
N TYR A 3 -7.10 -3.44 -22.42
CA TYR A 3 -5.88 -3.49 -21.94
C TYR A 3 -5.74 -3.41 -20.51
N SER A 4 -6.73 -3.26 -19.84
CA SER A 4 -6.64 -3.01 -18.45
C SER A 4 -5.97 -4.09 -17.67
N ARG A 5 -6.14 -5.33 -17.99
CA ARG A 5 -5.52 -6.35 -17.23
C ARG A 5 -4.06 -6.35 -17.36
N LYS A 6 -3.54 -6.04 -18.50
CA LYS A 6 -2.14 -5.95 -18.67
C LYS A 6 -1.58 -4.84 -17.87
N ASN A 7 -2.31 -3.77 -17.77
CA ASN A 7 -1.85 -2.63 -16.99
C ASN A 7 -1.70 -2.96 -15.54
N ILE A 8 -2.56 -3.81 -15.04
CA ILE A 8 -2.48 -4.16 -13.64
C ILE A 8 -1.20 -4.90 -13.34
N SER A 9 -0.68 -5.66 -14.27
CA SER A 9 0.55 -6.34 -14.01
C SER A 9 1.74 -5.45 -14.27
N ASN A 10 1.54 -4.24 -14.74
CA ASN A 10 2.58 -3.32 -14.98
C ASN A 10 3.13 -2.81 -13.67
N GLU A 11 4.45 -2.65 -13.59
CA GLU A 11 5.08 -2.22 -12.36
C GLU A 11 4.60 -0.84 -11.93
N GLY A 12 4.38 0.05 -12.86
CA GLY A 12 3.90 1.38 -12.54
C GLY A 12 2.53 1.36 -11.91
N ASP A 13 1.64 0.52 -12.44
CA ASP A 13 0.30 0.40 -11.88
C ASP A 13 0.35 -0.19 -10.49
N ARG A 14 1.25 -1.15 -10.26
CA ARG A 14 1.39 -1.74 -8.97
C ARG A 14 1.82 -0.71 -7.94
N VAL A 15 2.74 0.17 -8.31
CA VAL A 15 3.20 1.22 -7.41
C VAL A 15 2.04 2.14 -7.03
N VAL A 16 1.20 2.50 -7.98
CA VAL A 16 0.06 3.36 -7.71
C VAL A 16 -0.90 2.70 -6.73
N LEU A 17 -1.17 1.41 -6.93
CA LEU A 17 -2.07 0.70 -6.06
C LEU A 17 -1.48 0.55 -4.65
N GLU A 18 -0.20 0.30 -4.57
CA GLU A 18 0.46 0.15 -3.27
C GLU A 18 0.47 1.47 -2.52
N LYS A 19 0.66 2.57 -3.21
CA LYS A 19 0.63 3.87 -2.57
C LYS A 19 -0.78 4.20 -2.07
N ALA A 20 -1.79 3.84 -2.84
CA ALA A 20 -3.16 4.07 -2.43
C ALA A 20 -3.48 3.26 -1.17
N GLU A 21 -3.02 2.01 -1.13
CA GLU A 21 -3.21 1.19 0.05
C GLU A 21 -2.51 1.80 1.26
N ALA A 22 -1.28 2.27 1.06
CA ALA A 22 -0.53 2.87 2.14
C ALA A 22 -1.25 4.08 2.71
N ARG A 23 -1.83 4.89 1.83
CA ARG A 23 -2.55 6.08 2.24
C ARG A 23 -3.77 5.71 3.09
N GLU A 24 -4.51 4.70 2.65
CA GLU A 24 -5.67 4.27 3.39
C GLU A 24 -5.32 3.71 4.74
N ILE A 25 -4.29 2.85 4.78
CA ILE A 25 -3.87 2.25 6.02
C ILE A 25 -3.37 3.32 7.00
N PHE A 26 -2.59 4.26 6.48
CA PHE A 26 -2.03 5.31 7.31
C PHE A 26 -3.13 6.18 7.90
N ARG A 27 -4.13 6.52 7.10
CA ARG A 27 -5.24 7.33 7.56
C ARG A 27 -6.01 6.61 8.67
N SER A 28 -6.26 5.32 8.47
CA SER A 28 -6.96 4.55 9.49
C SER A 28 -6.14 4.46 10.75
N TRP A 29 -4.83 4.28 10.61
CA TRP A 29 -3.97 4.20 11.77
C TRP A 29 -3.96 5.52 12.54
N GLN A 30 -3.98 6.64 11.85
CA GLN A 30 -4.00 7.93 12.52
C GLN A 30 -5.23 8.09 13.40
N THR A 31 -6.33 7.47 13.00
CA THR A 31 -7.55 7.56 13.75
C THR A 31 -7.60 6.56 14.89
N THR A 32 -7.22 5.32 14.64
CA THR A 32 -7.41 4.27 15.62
C THR A 32 -6.15 3.89 16.37
N ARG A 33 -5.00 4.15 15.81
CA ARG A 33 -3.69 3.75 16.35
C ARG A 33 -3.62 2.26 16.60
N ASP A 34 -4.34 1.46 15.79
CA ASP A 34 -4.40 0.03 15.97
C ASP A 34 -3.32 -0.62 15.14
N ASN A 35 -2.25 -1.04 15.77
CA ASN A 35 -1.11 -1.65 15.08
C ASN A 35 -1.44 -3.03 14.54
N ASP A 36 -2.34 -3.74 15.17
CA ASP A 36 -2.72 -5.06 14.68
C ASP A 36 -3.48 -4.93 13.37
N PHE A 37 -4.30 -3.91 13.25
CA PHE A 37 -4.99 -3.64 12.00
C PHE A 37 -3.97 -3.35 10.90
N VAL A 38 -2.96 -2.55 11.20
CA VAL A 38 -1.95 -2.22 10.21
C VAL A 38 -1.21 -3.47 9.75
N ARG A 39 -0.84 -4.31 10.70
CA ARG A 39 -0.12 -5.54 10.37
C ARG A 39 -0.97 -6.44 9.48
N ALA A 40 -2.24 -6.59 9.80
CA ALA A 40 -3.13 -7.44 9.02
C ALA A 40 -3.28 -6.91 7.60
N ARG A 41 -3.39 -5.60 7.45
CA ARG A 41 -3.53 -5.01 6.14
C ARG A 41 -2.25 -5.14 5.32
N LEU A 42 -1.11 -5.03 5.97
CA LEU A 42 0.17 -5.20 5.28
C LEU A 42 0.33 -6.63 4.78
N GLU A 43 -0.10 -7.60 5.56
CA GLU A 43 -0.03 -8.98 5.13
C GLU A 43 -0.97 -9.23 3.98
N ARG A 44 -2.10 -8.57 3.98
CA ARG A 44 -3.04 -8.69 2.88
C ARG A 44 -2.43 -8.11 1.61
N CYS A 45 -1.71 -7.01 1.70
CA CYS A 45 -1.03 -6.43 0.56
C CYS A 45 -0.04 -7.41 -0.05
N GLU A 46 0.68 -8.12 0.80
CA GLU A 46 1.63 -9.11 0.32
C GLU A 46 0.91 -10.20 -0.46
N ARG A 47 -0.26 -10.59 -0.01
CA ARG A 47 -1.01 -11.63 -0.67
C ARG A 47 -1.59 -11.16 -2.00
N ILE A 48 -2.07 -9.93 -2.05
CA ILE A 48 -2.73 -9.41 -3.22
C ILE A 48 -1.77 -8.93 -4.28
N TYR A 49 -0.74 -8.22 -3.88
CA TYR A 49 0.15 -7.56 -4.82
C TYR A 49 1.48 -8.28 -5.02
N GLY A 50 1.74 -9.31 -4.24
CA GLY A 50 2.92 -10.12 -4.45
C GLY A 50 4.01 -9.87 -3.45
N SER A 51 5.09 -10.62 -3.65
CA SER A 51 6.20 -10.59 -2.74
C SER A 51 6.80 -9.21 -2.63
N GLY A 52 7.10 -8.79 -1.45
CA GLY A 52 7.70 -7.50 -1.20
C GLY A 52 6.72 -6.34 -1.07
N ALA A 53 5.45 -6.56 -1.38
CA ALA A 53 4.47 -5.48 -1.31
C ALA A 53 4.33 -4.95 0.10
N ARG A 54 4.40 -5.82 1.10
CA ARG A 54 4.30 -5.40 2.48
C ARG A 54 5.38 -4.39 2.82
N ASP A 55 6.61 -4.66 2.42
CA ASP A 55 7.72 -3.77 2.71
C ASP A 55 7.59 -2.47 1.96
N ARG A 56 7.14 -2.51 0.73
CA ARG A 56 6.97 -1.29 -0.06
C ARG A 56 5.88 -0.40 0.53
N VAL A 57 4.76 -1.00 0.93
CA VAL A 57 3.68 -0.23 1.52
C VAL A 57 4.11 0.37 2.85
N ARG A 58 4.86 -0.40 3.64
CA ARG A 58 5.39 0.13 4.89
C ARG A 58 6.29 1.33 4.65
N THR A 59 7.14 1.25 3.64
CA THR A 59 8.03 2.34 3.31
C THR A 59 7.24 3.58 2.92
N TYR A 60 6.20 3.40 2.13
CA TYR A 60 5.37 4.54 1.74
C TYR A 60 4.71 5.17 2.97
N MET A 61 4.23 4.33 3.89
CA MET A 61 3.62 4.85 5.10
C MET A 61 4.60 5.64 5.94
N SER A 62 5.84 5.17 6.04
CA SER A 62 6.87 5.89 6.76
C SER A 62 7.13 7.26 6.13
N ARG A 63 7.14 7.31 4.82
CA ARG A 63 7.37 8.57 4.14
C ARG A 63 6.21 9.53 4.34
N MET A 64 5.01 9.01 4.38
CA MET A 64 3.84 9.84 4.67
C MET A 64 3.91 10.41 6.07
N LYS A 65 4.37 9.58 7.01
CA LYS A 65 4.48 10.03 8.38
C LYS A 65 5.51 11.15 8.49
N GLU A 66 6.53 11.10 7.65
CA GLU A 66 7.55 12.13 7.67
C GLU A 66 7.21 13.31 6.77
N GLY A 67 6.07 13.24 6.09
CA GLY A 67 5.67 14.34 5.24
C GLY A 67 6.29 14.37 3.87
N GLN A 68 6.95 13.30 3.47
CA GLN A 68 7.66 13.28 2.21
C GLN A 68 6.75 12.95 1.03
N ILE A 69 5.64 12.25 1.28
CA ILE A 69 4.67 12.00 0.22
C ILE A 69 3.30 12.11 0.81
N GLU A 70 2.30 12.26 -0.03
CA GLU A 70 0.98 12.38 0.46
C GLU A 70 0.28 11.14 0.54
#